data_70ff0958dd3e5d220ffc6cc0d01adc3b
#
_entry.id   70ff0958dd3e5d220ffc6cc0d01adc3b
#
_cell.length_a   1.000
_cell.length_b   1.000
_cell.length_c   1.000
_cell.angle_alpha   90.00
_cell.angle_beta   90.00
_cell.angle_gamma   90.00
#
_symmetry.space_group_name_H-M   'P 1'
#
loop_
_entity.id
_entity.type
_entity.pdbx_description
1 polymer ?
#
loop_
_entity_poly.entity_id
_entity_poly.type
_entity_poly.pdbx_seq_one_letter_code
_entity_poly.pdbx_strand_id
1 'polypeptide(L)'
;MFIKIPGCVLLLSLWPLANQAQPVPAVAPATSPGKTKTAVSTPADLPATARPASPRQLFPGLFEAVQLGRVFPDNKTFVDAAPRQRPAAILAAWRREKARPGFQLRAFVERHFDLPADSAVAFRSNVAAGLRPHLDTLWTVLARPAAPAADPADSLAAFRSLLPLPRPYIVPGGRFREVYYWDSYFTMLGLIEANKVQLARDLTDNFAYLITRYGFVPNGNRSYYLTRSQPPFFAGMVQLLAQRQGNAELLRYRPALEREYRYWMQGAAQLKLGTAAHRAVRLPSGAVLNRYWDDSDQPREESYAEDVAAAKQSRQPPAQFYRHVRAAAASGWDFSSRWFGPAAAGSKSPDGGLPAIQTTDLVPVDLNCLLYQLELTLAEASRVADSPAQANAYAAKAQQRRAALLALSWDPKAGWFQDYNWRLKQRSSVRTLAGVFPLSYGLASPAQAARVAAGLKTSFLKPGGLVTTLRKTGQQWDAPNGWAPLQYLAIEGLNRYQQRPLADTVARRWLALNRRVFTQTGKLLEKYDVVNPNRPAGGGEYPLQDGFGWTNGVLLRLLNQYERQ
;
A
#
# COMPACT_ATOMS: atom_id res chain seq x y z
N MET A 1 60.83 18.06 15.90
CA MET A 1 60.98 16.74 16.51
C MET A 1 60.05 15.78 15.78
N PHE A 2 60.63 15.03 14.83
CA PHE A 2 59.89 14.13 13.94
C PHE A 2 59.80 12.74 14.57
N ILE A 3 58.59 12.18 14.63
CA ILE A 3 58.42 10.74 14.94
C ILE A 3 57.79 10.08 13.73
N LYS A 4 58.57 9.16 13.12
CA LYS A 4 58.16 8.22 12.06
C LYS A 4 57.38 7.05 12.65
N ILE A 5 56.31 6.62 11.95
CA ILE A 5 55.65 5.33 12.21
C ILE A 5 55.85 4.45 10.95
N PRO A 6 56.22 3.16 11.09
CA PRO A 6 56.56 2.29 9.96
C PRO A 6 55.35 1.59 9.37
N GLY A 7 55.42 1.37 8.04
CA GLY A 7 54.43 0.65 7.27
C GLY A 7 54.44 -0.85 7.48
N CYS A 8 53.26 -1.45 7.37
CA CYS A 8 53.09 -2.93 7.35
C CYS A 8 52.78 -3.36 5.90
N VAL A 9 53.70 -4.11 5.31
CA VAL A 9 53.58 -4.75 3.99
C VAL A 9 52.99 -6.15 4.23
N LEU A 10 51.83 -6.46 3.62
CA LEU A 10 51.27 -7.80 3.57
C LEU A 10 51.72 -8.51 2.30
N LEU A 11 52.54 -9.53 2.47
CA LEU A 11 52.98 -10.47 1.44
C LEU A 11 51.89 -11.50 1.14
N LEU A 12 51.48 -11.60 -0.10
CA LEU A 12 50.65 -12.67 -0.66
C LEU A 12 51.57 -13.87 -0.98
N SER A 13 51.36 -14.99 -0.30
CA SER A 13 52.01 -16.27 -0.63
C SER A 13 51.10 -17.09 -1.53
N LEU A 14 51.55 -17.29 -2.78
CA LEU A 14 50.99 -18.25 -3.75
C LEU A 14 51.59 -19.64 -3.46
N TRP A 15 50.74 -20.64 -3.33
CA TRP A 15 51.12 -22.04 -3.32
C TRP A 15 50.45 -22.77 -4.50
N PRO A 16 51.18 -23.56 -5.30
CA PRO A 16 50.60 -24.39 -6.34
C PRO A 16 50.29 -25.78 -5.81
N LEU A 17 49.06 -26.24 -5.96
CA LEU A 17 48.67 -27.64 -5.78
C LEU A 17 48.64 -28.35 -7.14
N ALA A 18 49.61 -29.28 -7.30
CA ALA A 18 49.60 -30.25 -8.38
C ALA A 18 48.58 -31.35 -8.05
N ASN A 19 47.68 -31.61 -8.98
CA ASN A 19 46.69 -32.67 -8.87
C ASN A 19 46.99 -33.78 -9.89
N GLN A 20 47.32 -34.96 -9.36
CA GLN A 20 47.47 -36.18 -10.18
C GLN A 20 46.10 -36.83 -10.34
N ALA A 21 45.65 -36.98 -11.60
CA ALA A 21 44.44 -37.72 -11.96
C ALA A 21 44.76 -39.22 -12.13
N GLN A 22 43.97 -40.06 -11.47
CA GLN A 22 43.90 -41.51 -11.78
C GLN A 22 42.64 -41.77 -12.65
N PRO A 23 42.71 -42.76 -13.61
CA PRO A 23 41.63 -43.00 -14.53
C PRO A 23 40.54 -43.93 -13.94
N VAL A 24 39.27 -43.58 -14.17
CA VAL A 24 38.08 -44.38 -13.84
C VAL A 24 37.64 -45.16 -15.10
N PRO A 25 37.23 -46.42 -14.98
CA PRO A 25 36.89 -47.26 -16.14
C PRO A 25 35.55 -46.89 -16.80
N ALA A 26 35.50 -47.08 -18.13
CA ALA A 26 34.35 -46.77 -18.97
C ALA A 26 33.16 -47.71 -18.68
N VAL A 27 31.96 -47.11 -18.51
CA VAL A 27 30.67 -47.82 -18.52
C VAL A 27 29.95 -47.53 -19.86
N ALA A 28 29.43 -48.59 -20.46
CA ALA A 28 28.75 -48.59 -21.74
C ALA A 28 27.43 -47.77 -21.74
N PRO A 29 26.98 -47.22 -22.87
CA PRO A 29 25.84 -46.33 -22.95
C PRO A 29 24.51 -47.05 -22.81
N ALA A 30 23.68 -46.62 -21.86
CA ALA A 30 22.28 -47.02 -21.75
C ALA A 30 21.41 -46.18 -22.70
N THR A 31 20.50 -46.85 -23.39
CA THR A 31 19.53 -46.33 -24.35
C THR A 31 18.59 -45.29 -23.74
N SER A 32 18.44 -44.16 -24.42
CA SER A 32 17.56 -43.04 -24.04
C SER A 32 16.07 -43.40 -24.13
N PRO A 33 15.25 -43.11 -23.11
CA PRO A 33 13.82 -42.97 -23.29
C PRO A 33 13.46 -41.55 -23.74
N GLY A 34 12.45 -41.47 -24.58
CA GLY A 34 12.04 -40.28 -25.30
C GLY A 34 11.78 -39.04 -24.46
N LYS A 35 12.16 -37.90 -25.01
CA LYS A 35 11.85 -36.56 -24.49
C LYS A 35 10.35 -36.28 -24.58
N THR A 36 9.61 -36.55 -23.53
CA THR A 36 8.34 -35.91 -23.28
C THR A 36 8.62 -34.46 -22.83
N LYS A 37 8.32 -33.51 -23.71
CA LYS A 37 8.27 -32.08 -23.34
C LYS A 37 7.13 -31.91 -22.34
N THR A 38 7.42 -31.93 -21.05
CA THR A 38 6.52 -31.43 -20.05
C THR A 38 6.43 -29.91 -20.25
N ALA A 39 5.34 -29.50 -20.89
CA ALA A 39 4.93 -28.10 -20.90
C ALA A 39 4.81 -27.65 -19.43
N VAL A 40 5.63 -26.68 -19.04
CA VAL A 40 5.45 -25.95 -17.76
C VAL A 40 4.10 -25.25 -17.90
N SER A 41 3.05 -25.86 -17.35
CA SER A 41 1.75 -25.22 -17.22
C SER A 41 1.93 -23.96 -16.39
N THR A 42 1.72 -22.81 -16.99
CA THR A 42 1.47 -21.56 -16.27
C THR A 42 0.36 -21.83 -15.25
N PRO A 43 0.54 -21.50 -13.97
CA PRO A 43 -0.56 -21.61 -13.01
C PRO A 43 -1.71 -20.75 -13.53
N ALA A 44 -2.81 -21.40 -13.88
CA ALA A 44 -4.04 -20.74 -14.30
C ALA A 44 -4.46 -19.74 -13.22
N ASP A 45 -4.82 -18.53 -13.65
CA ASP A 45 -5.55 -17.60 -12.82
C ASP A 45 -6.71 -18.35 -12.16
N LEU A 46 -6.87 -18.20 -10.83
CA LEU A 46 -8.02 -18.79 -10.15
C LEU A 46 -9.29 -18.33 -10.88
N PRO A 47 -10.18 -19.23 -11.28
CA PRO A 47 -11.37 -18.86 -12.01
C PRO A 47 -12.17 -17.82 -11.24
N ALA A 48 -12.76 -16.84 -11.92
CA ALA A 48 -13.57 -15.76 -11.33
C ALA A 48 -14.67 -16.28 -10.38
N THR A 49 -15.10 -17.53 -10.56
CA THR A 49 -16.04 -18.26 -9.71
C THR A 49 -15.53 -18.58 -8.30
N ALA A 50 -14.22 -18.43 -8.03
CA ALA A 50 -13.62 -18.68 -6.72
C ALA A 50 -13.56 -17.42 -5.82
N ARG A 51 -13.93 -16.23 -6.32
CA ARG A 51 -13.94 -15.00 -5.53
C ARG A 51 -15.29 -14.82 -4.84
N PRO A 52 -15.32 -14.52 -3.52
CA PRO A 52 -16.56 -14.19 -2.83
C PRO A 52 -17.26 -13.00 -3.49
N ALA A 53 -18.58 -13.08 -3.62
CA ALA A 53 -19.38 -12.01 -4.18
C ALA A 53 -19.37 -10.77 -3.25
N SER A 54 -19.38 -9.59 -3.84
CA SER A 54 -19.45 -8.33 -3.10
C SER A 54 -20.89 -8.03 -2.64
N PRO A 55 -21.09 -7.13 -1.66
CA PRO A 55 -22.43 -6.71 -1.22
C PRO A 55 -23.33 -6.24 -2.36
N ARG A 56 -22.81 -5.50 -3.34
CA ARG A 56 -23.55 -5.07 -4.51
C ARG A 56 -24.02 -6.25 -5.37
N GLN A 57 -23.18 -7.25 -5.54
CA GLN A 57 -23.52 -8.46 -6.30
C GLN A 57 -24.54 -9.33 -5.56
N LEU A 58 -24.46 -9.39 -4.22
CA LEU A 58 -25.37 -10.17 -3.36
C LEU A 58 -26.75 -9.52 -3.25
N PHE A 59 -26.83 -8.19 -3.25
CA PHE A 59 -28.07 -7.44 -2.97
C PHE A 59 -28.40 -6.42 -4.06
N PRO A 60 -28.48 -6.82 -5.35
CA PRO A 60 -28.76 -5.89 -6.44
C PRO A 60 -30.09 -5.15 -6.24
N GLY A 61 -30.09 -3.86 -6.51
CA GLY A 61 -31.23 -2.95 -6.32
C GLY A 61 -31.44 -2.52 -4.87
N LEU A 62 -31.34 -3.41 -3.89
CA LEU A 62 -31.34 -3.02 -2.47
C LEU A 62 -30.09 -2.23 -2.12
N PHE A 63 -28.93 -2.67 -2.62
CA PHE A 63 -27.65 -1.98 -2.43
C PHE A 63 -27.73 -0.54 -2.94
N GLU A 64 -28.15 -0.35 -4.18
CA GLU A 64 -28.29 0.99 -4.78
C GLU A 64 -29.29 1.85 -4.00
N ALA A 65 -30.43 1.28 -3.57
CA ALA A 65 -31.42 2.01 -2.79
C ALA A 65 -30.85 2.52 -1.46
N VAL A 66 -30.09 1.69 -0.75
CA VAL A 66 -29.45 2.07 0.53
C VAL A 66 -28.38 3.14 0.33
N GLN A 67 -27.47 2.93 -0.63
CA GLN A 67 -26.33 3.81 -0.83
C GLN A 67 -26.75 5.18 -1.40
N LEU A 68 -27.55 5.21 -2.46
CA LEU A 68 -28.03 6.45 -3.07
C LEU A 68 -29.08 7.17 -2.20
N GLY A 69 -29.86 6.41 -1.44
CA GLY A 69 -30.80 6.95 -0.45
C GLY A 69 -30.13 7.51 0.81
N ARG A 70 -28.79 7.39 0.93
CA ARG A 70 -27.99 7.84 2.10
C ARG A 70 -28.61 7.40 3.43
N VAL A 71 -29.02 6.12 3.49
CA VAL A 71 -29.70 5.53 4.68
C VAL A 71 -28.81 5.61 5.92
N PHE A 72 -27.49 5.52 5.74
CA PHE A 72 -26.47 5.67 6.78
C PHE A 72 -25.61 6.90 6.53
N PRO A 73 -24.91 7.43 7.57
CA PRO A 73 -24.04 8.59 7.44
C PRO A 73 -22.88 8.41 6.45
N ASP A 74 -22.48 7.16 6.20
CA ASP A 74 -21.45 6.80 5.24
C ASP A 74 -21.84 5.56 4.43
N ASN A 75 -21.19 5.34 3.27
CA ASN A 75 -21.47 4.19 2.41
C ASN A 75 -20.82 2.90 2.94
N LYS A 76 -19.85 2.97 3.86
CA LYS A 76 -19.13 1.80 4.38
C LYS A 76 -19.97 1.00 5.38
N THR A 77 -20.87 1.64 6.12
CA THR A 77 -21.74 0.96 7.10
C THR A 77 -22.51 -0.20 6.49
N PHE A 78 -23.12 -0.01 5.32
CA PHE A 78 -23.92 -1.09 4.71
C PHE A 78 -23.05 -2.17 4.05
N VAL A 79 -21.95 -1.83 3.39
CA VAL A 79 -21.09 -2.84 2.75
C VAL A 79 -20.35 -3.73 3.78
N ASP A 80 -20.22 -3.26 5.01
CA ASP A 80 -19.64 -4.01 6.13
C ASP A 80 -20.69 -4.82 6.91
N ALA A 81 -21.98 -4.56 6.70
CA ALA A 81 -23.05 -5.24 7.41
C ALA A 81 -23.11 -6.74 7.05
N ALA A 82 -23.38 -7.57 8.06
CA ALA A 82 -23.51 -9.02 7.89
C ALA A 82 -24.99 -9.39 7.71
N PRO A 83 -25.37 -10.16 6.66
CA PRO A 83 -26.76 -10.58 6.48
C PRO A 83 -27.16 -11.61 7.54
N ARG A 84 -28.37 -11.48 8.07
CA ARG A 84 -28.99 -12.46 9.02
C ARG A 84 -29.68 -13.61 8.32
N GLN A 85 -29.82 -13.54 7.01
CA GLN A 85 -30.48 -14.54 6.16
C GLN A 85 -29.75 -14.64 4.82
N ARG A 86 -30.02 -15.70 4.07
CA ARG A 86 -29.49 -15.82 2.70
C ARG A 86 -29.96 -14.66 1.81
N PRO A 87 -29.12 -14.14 0.91
CA PRO A 87 -29.43 -13.00 0.06
C PRO A 87 -30.76 -13.13 -0.69
N ALA A 88 -31.08 -14.31 -1.20
CA ALA A 88 -32.34 -14.56 -1.91
C ALA A 88 -33.58 -14.28 -1.03
N ALA A 89 -33.56 -14.67 0.24
CA ALA A 89 -34.66 -14.43 1.19
C ALA A 89 -34.82 -12.93 1.50
N ILE A 90 -33.69 -12.23 1.73
CA ILE A 90 -33.70 -10.78 1.98
C ILE A 90 -34.24 -10.02 0.77
N LEU A 91 -33.78 -10.37 -0.44
CA LEU A 91 -34.26 -9.73 -1.69
C LEU A 91 -35.75 -10.02 -1.94
N ALA A 92 -36.22 -11.23 -1.64
CA ALA A 92 -37.66 -11.54 -1.74
C ALA A 92 -38.50 -10.71 -0.75
N ALA A 93 -38.05 -10.57 0.50
CA ALA A 93 -38.68 -9.71 1.50
C ALA A 93 -38.71 -8.25 1.04
N TRP A 94 -37.57 -7.72 0.57
CA TRP A 94 -37.48 -6.34 0.08
C TRP A 94 -38.42 -6.07 -1.10
N ARG A 95 -38.52 -6.98 -2.09
CA ARG A 95 -39.46 -6.83 -3.22
C ARG A 95 -40.90 -6.76 -2.77
N ARG A 96 -41.30 -7.53 -1.76
CA ARG A 96 -42.66 -7.52 -1.19
C ARG A 96 -42.98 -6.27 -0.38
N GLU A 97 -42.00 -5.75 0.36
CA GLU A 97 -42.21 -4.72 1.35
C GLU A 97 -42.01 -3.28 0.79
N LYS A 98 -41.09 -3.09 -0.17
CA LYS A 98 -40.69 -1.76 -0.63
C LYS A 98 -41.81 -0.90 -1.21
N ALA A 99 -42.91 -1.51 -1.71
CA ALA A 99 -44.07 -0.81 -2.28
C ALA A 99 -45.20 -0.59 -1.26
N ARG A 100 -45.05 -1.05 -0.02
CA ARG A 100 -46.08 -0.91 1.02
C ARG A 100 -46.14 0.53 1.55
N PRO A 101 -47.31 1.09 1.82
CA PRO A 101 -47.41 2.37 2.52
C PRO A 101 -46.63 2.34 3.84
N GLY A 102 -45.90 3.42 4.11
CA GLY A 102 -45.10 3.52 5.33
C GLY A 102 -43.80 2.69 5.38
N PHE A 103 -43.37 2.08 4.27
CA PHE A 103 -42.10 1.35 4.21
C PHE A 103 -40.91 2.23 4.61
N GLN A 104 -40.12 1.76 5.58
CA GLN A 104 -38.94 2.46 6.04
C GLN A 104 -37.69 1.61 5.72
N LEU A 105 -36.90 2.06 4.73
CA LEU A 105 -35.73 1.32 4.23
C LEU A 105 -34.69 1.07 5.33
N ARG A 106 -34.45 2.05 6.21
CA ARG A 106 -33.53 1.90 7.34
C ARG A 106 -33.97 0.78 8.28
N ALA A 107 -35.22 0.79 8.71
CA ALA A 107 -35.77 -0.24 9.59
C ALA A 107 -35.75 -1.63 8.93
N PHE A 108 -35.96 -1.72 7.60
CA PHE A 108 -35.79 -2.95 6.85
C PHE A 108 -34.35 -3.48 6.93
N VAL A 109 -33.34 -2.62 6.69
CA VAL A 109 -31.92 -3.03 6.77
C VAL A 109 -31.58 -3.49 8.20
N GLU A 110 -31.96 -2.74 9.23
CA GLU A 110 -31.71 -3.08 10.64
C GLU A 110 -32.32 -4.43 11.07
N ARG A 111 -33.46 -4.83 10.47
CA ARG A 111 -34.06 -6.16 10.71
C ARG A 111 -33.29 -7.31 10.04
N HIS A 112 -32.72 -7.06 8.85
CA HIS A 112 -32.17 -8.12 8.01
C HIS A 112 -30.64 -8.21 8.05
N PHE A 113 -29.94 -7.24 8.67
CA PHE A 113 -28.49 -7.18 8.74
C PHE A 113 -28.01 -6.84 10.15
N ASP A 114 -26.88 -7.42 10.53
CA ASP A 114 -26.10 -6.98 11.66
C ASP A 114 -25.19 -5.84 11.18
N LEU A 115 -25.46 -4.64 11.68
CA LEU A 115 -24.65 -3.47 11.37
C LEU A 115 -23.33 -3.53 12.13
N PRO A 116 -22.23 -2.99 11.55
CA PRO A 116 -20.96 -2.95 12.23
C PRO A 116 -21.05 -2.09 13.50
N ALA A 117 -20.66 -2.66 14.64
CA ALA A 117 -20.64 -1.94 15.91
C ALA A 117 -19.57 -0.83 15.89
N ASP A 118 -19.86 0.29 16.55
CA ASP A 118 -18.89 1.38 16.74
C ASP A 118 -17.87 0.96 17.81
N SER A 119 -16.80 0.28 17.40
CA SER A 119 -15.75 -0.21 18.30
C SER A 119 -14.89 0.92 18.92
N ALA A 120 -15.01 2.15 18.40
CA ALA A 120 -14.26 3.31 18.90
C ALA A 120 -14.78 3.85 20.25
N VAL A 121 -15.97 3.44 20.68
CA VAL A 121 -16.65 4.05 21.83
C VAL A 121 -16.13 3.56 23.20
N ALA A 122 -15.42 2.44 23.28
CA ALA A 122 -15.07 1.81 24.56
C ALA A 122 -13.66 2.10 25.08
N PHE A 123 -12.74 2.58 24.24
CA PHE A 123 -11.35 2.81 24.67
C PHE A 123 -11.17 4.24 25.20
N ARG A 124 -10.86 4.35 26.50
CA ARG A 124 -10.44 5.62 27.13
C ARG A 124 -8.94 5.61 27.34
N SER A 125 -8.28 6.61 26.79
CA SER A 125 -6.85 6.83 26.96
C SER A 125 -6.52 7.30 28.38
N ASN A 126 -5.49 6.70 28.98
CA ASN A 126 -4.89 7.24 30.20
C ASN A 126 -3.71 8.15 29.81
N VAL A 127 -3.99 9.44 29.59
CA VAL A 127 -2.97 10.43 29.19
C VAL A 127 -1.89 10.59 30.26
N ALA A 128 -2.26 10.47 31.55
CA ALA A 128 -1.32 10.61 32.66
C ALA A 128 -0.26 9.49 32.70
N ALA A 129 -0.58 8.29 32.19
CA ALA A 129 0.39 7.21 32.05
C ALA A 129 1.46 7.47 30.97
N GLY A 130 1.19 8.42 30.07
CA GLY A 130 2.11 8.82 29.01
C GLY A 130 1.90 8.07 27.68
N LEU A 131 2.66 8.50 26.68
CA LEU A 131 2.48 8.06 25.29
C LEU A 131 2.86 6.59 25.04
N ARG A 132 3.95 6.10 25.66
CA ARG A 132 4.42 4.71 25.43
C ARG A 132 3.44 3.67 25.99
N PRO A 133 2.96 3.75 27.25
CA PRO A 133 1.90 2.86 27.76
C PRO A 133 0.61 2.92 26.94
N HIS A 134 0.26 4.10 26.42
CA HIS A 134 -0.88 4.24 25.51
C HIS A 134 -0.69 3.43 24.22
N LEU A 135 0.47 3.54 23.57
CA LEU A 135 0.81 2.77 22.37
C LEU A 135 0.76 1.26 22.64
N ASP A 136 1.29 0.80 23.79
CA ASP A 136 1.25 -0.63 24.15
C ASP A 136 -0.18 -1.14 24.31
N THR A 137 -1.07 -0.33 24.87
CA THR A 137 -2.50 -0.67 25.00
C THR A 137 -3.19 -0.73 23.63
N LEU A 138 -2.86 0.19 22.72
CA LEU A 138 -3.46 0.22 21.38
C LEU A 138 -3.21 -1.06 20.58
N TRP A 139 -2.06 -1.72 20.76
CA TRP A 139 -1.82 -3.02 20.08
C TRP A 139 -2.83 -4.10 20.48
N THR A 140 -3.34 -4.06 21.70
CA THR A 140 -4.40 -4.96 22.15
C THR A 140 -5.78 -4.53 21.64
N VAL A 141 -6.08 -3.23 21.68
CA VAL A 141 -7.36 -2.66 21.22
C VAL A 141 -7.57 -2.87 19.72
N LEU A 142 -6.50 -2.75 18.91
CA LEU A 142 -6.55 -2.91 17.46
C LEU A 142 -6.41 -4.36 17.00
N ALA A 143 -6.05 -5.29 17.88
CA ALA A 143 -5.92 -6.69 17.55
C ALA A 143 -7.29 -7.33 17.23
N ARG A 144 -7.28 -8.19 16.24
CA ARG A 144 -8.43 -9.04 15.89
C ARG A 144 -7.97 -10.51 15.92
N PRO A 145 -8.81 -11.42 16.40
CA PRO A 145 -8.49 -12.84 16.41
C PRO A 145 -8.41 -13.39 14.99
N ALA A 146 -7.77 -14.54 14.86
CA ALA A 146 -7.87 -15.35 13.67
C ALA A 146 -9.34 -15.73 13.44
N ALA A 147 -9.77 -15.65 12.18
CA ALA A 147 -11.03 -16.23 11.74
C ALA A 147 -10.67 -17.38 10.79
N PRO A 148 -10.58 -18.62 11.26
CA PRO A 148 -10.31 -19.76 10.39
C PRO A 148 -11.36 -19.83 9.28
N ALA A 149 -10.98 -20.45 8.17
CA ALA A 149 -11.88 -20.67 7.04
C ALA A 149 -13.24 -21.19 7.55
N ALA A 150 -14.30 -20.62 6.98
CA ALA A 150 -15.68 -20.73 7.42
C ALA A 150 -16.00 -21.97 8.26
N ASP A 151 -16.48 -21.76 9.46
CA ASP A 151 -17.15 -22.82 10.22
C ASP A 151 -18.21 -23.46 9.31
N PRO A 152 -18.14 -24.77 9.01
CA PRO A 152 -19.14 -25.44 8.19
C PRO A 152 -20.57 -25.27 8.74
N ALA A 153 -20.72 -25.01 10.03
CA ALA A 153 -22.00 -24.72 10.66
C ALA A 153 -22.52 -23.30 10.36
N ASP A 154 -21.64 -22.35 9.97
CA ASP A 154 -22.04 -20.99 9.61
C ASP A 154 -22.43 -20.89 8.12
N SER A 155 -23.68 -21.26 7.82
CA SER A 155 -24.22 -21.23 6.44
C SER A 155 -24.30 -19.83 5.82
N LEU A 156 -24.05 -18.75 6.60
CA LEU A 156 -24.05 -17.36 6.14
C LEU A 156 -22.66 -16.78 5.95
N ALA A 157 -21.60 -17.47 6.35
CA ALA A 157 -20.22 -16.99 6.24
C ALA A 157 -19.84 -16.54 4.81
N ALA A 158 -20.30 -17.28 3.79
CA ALA A 158 -20.04 -16.98 2.38
C ALA A 158 -20.68 -15.67 1.88
N PHE A 159 -21.63 -15.09 2.62
CA PHE A 159 -22.35 -13.88 2.25
C PHE A 159 -21.86 -12.63 3.02
N ARG A 160 -20.87 -12.78 3.89
CA ARG A 160 -20.21 -11.65 4.56
C ARG A 160 -19.13 -11.06 3.69
N SER A 161 -18.98 -9.74 3.74
CA SER A 161 -17.92 -9.07 2.98
C SER A 161 -16.52 -9.28 3.58
N LEU A 162 -16.40 -9.54 4.90
CA LEU A 162 -15.11 -9.74 5.56
C LEU A 162 -14.52 -11.10 5.18
N LEU A 163 -13.32 -11.08 4.59
CA LEU A 163 -12.56 -12.29 4.23
C LEU A 163 -11.86 -12.83 5.47
N PRO A 164 -12.03 -14.13 5.79
CA PRO A 164 -11.38 -14.74 6.95
C PRO A 164 -9.86 -14.78 6.79
N LEU A 165 -9.14 -14.56 7.88
CA LEU A 165 -7.68 -14.64 7.94
C LEU A 165 -7.24 -15.69 8.94
N PRO A 166 -6.25 -16.55 8.60
CA PRO A 166 -5.87 -17.70 9.43
C PRO A 166 -5.05 -17.33 10.67
N ARG A 167 -4.59 -16.08 10.81
CA ARG A 167 -3.78 -15.60 11.93
C ARG A 167 -4.39 -14.33 12.53
N PRO A 168 -4.10 -14.02 13.82
CA PRO A 168 -4.44 -12.72 14.39
C PRO A 168 -3.85 -11.57 13.56
N TYR A 169 -4.51 -10.42 13.59
CA TYR A 169 -4.08 -9.25 12.81
C TYR A 169 -4.44 -7.95 13.53
N ILE A 170 -3.82 -6.86 13.09
CA ILE A 170 -4.07 -5.49 13.58
C ILE A 170 -4.85 -4.74 12.50
N VAL A 171 -5.94 -4.08 12.91
CA VAL A 171 -6.68 -3.15 12.05
C VAL A 171 -6.15 -1.72 12.21
N PRO A 172 -6.34 -0.83 11.21
CA PRO A 172 -5.92 0.57 11.33
C PRO A 172 -6.59 1.33 12.48
N GLY A 173 -7.86 1.06 12.73
CA GLY A 173 -8.65 1.72 13.78
C GLY A 173 -9.81 2.55 13.24
N GLY A 174 -10.65 3.07 14.15
CA GLY A 174 -11.85 3.82 13.78
C GLY A 174 -12.81 3.02 12.91
N ARG A 175 -13.23 3.62 11.79
CA ARG A 175 -14.12 2.97 10.79
C ARG A 175 -13.45 1.81 10.02
N PHE A 176 -12.12 1.69 10.07
CA PHE A 176 -11.35 0.67 9.36
C PHE A 176 -11.20 -0.58 10.25
N ARG A 177 -12.16 -1.51 10.12
CA ARG A 177 -12.31 -2.72 10.95
C ARG A 177 -11.72 -3.98 10.32
N GLU A 178 -11.15 -3.88 9.14
CA GLU A 178 -10.42 -4.89 8.38
C GLU A 178 -8.92 -4.57 8.33
N VAL A 179 -8.08 -5.54 7.97
CA VAL A 179 -6.68 -5.27 7.68
C VAL A 179 -6.54 -4.51 6.37
N TYR A 180 -5.63 -3.53 6.32
CA TYR A 180 -5.25 -2.82 5.10
C TYR A 180 -3.81 -3.09 4.74
N TYR A 181 -3.52 -3.17 3.43
CA TYR A 181 -2.26 -3.69 2.97
C TYR A 181 -1.07 -2.80 3.37
N TRP A 182 -0.96 -1.60 2.84
CA TRP A 182 0.22 -0.76 3.08
C TRP A 182 0.30 -0.25 4.52
N ASP A 183 -0.85 -0.03 5.18
CA ASP A 183 -0.96 0.35 6.59
C ASP A 183 -0.22 -0.64 7.50
N SER A 184 -0.34 -1.93 7.18
CA SER A 184 0.25 -3.01 7.98
C SER A 184 1.77 -2.97 8.00
N TYR A 185 2.44 -2.48 6.95
CA TYR A 185 3.89 -2.30 6.97
C TYR A 185 4.31 -1.27 8.04
N PHE A 186 3.64 -0.12 8.08
CA PHE A 186 3.97 0.93 9.04
C PHE A 186 3.55 0.55 10.47
N THR A 187 2.44 -0.16 10.63
CA THR A 187 2.03 -0.79 11.90
C THR A 187 3.10 -1.78 12.38
N MET A 188 3.61 -2.61 11.48
CA MET A 188 4.62 -3.63 11.77
C MET A 188 5.94 -3.02 12.28
N LEU A 189 6.33 -1.81 11.85
CA LEU A 189 7.47 -1.09 12.42
C LEU A 189 7.33 -0.96 13.95
N GLY A 190 6.16 -0.55 14.42
CA GLY A 190 5.88 -0.40 15.84
C GLY A 190 5.77 -1.74 16.58
N LEU A 191 5.19 -2.77 15.96
CA LEU A 191 5.12 -4.11 16.56
C LEU A 191 6.52 -4.68 16.82
N ILE A 192 7.44 -4.49 15.88
CA ILE A 192 8.85 -4.91 16.04
C ILE A 192 9.52 -4.12 17.16
N GLU A 193 9.31 -2.81 17.25
CA GLU A 193 9.83 -1.95 18.32
C GLU A 193 9.24 -2.30 19.70
N ALA A 194 7.99 -2.74 19.74
CA ALA A 194 7.31 -3.22 20.95
C ALA A 194 7.65 -4.69 21.29
N ASN A 195 8.61 -5.30 20.58
CA ASN A 195 8.97 -6.72 20.71
C ASN A 195 7.82 -7.72 20.46
N LYS A 196 6.79 -7.29 19.71
CA LYS A 196 5.64 -8.14 19.31
C LYS A 196 5.90 -8.81 17.95
N VAL A 197 7.06 -9.46 17.82
CA VAL A 197 7.56 -10.03 16.55
C VAL A 197 6.62 -11.12 16.01
N GLN A 198 5.98 -11.91 16.89
CA GLN A 198 5.03 -12.93 16.45
C GLN A 198 3.82 -12.32 15.75
N LEU A 199 3.27 -11.22 16.27
CA LEU A 199 2.14 -10.54 15.64
C LEU A 199 2.53 -9.88 14.29
N ALA A 200 3.77 -9.39 14.17
CA ALA A 200 4.33 -8.93 12.90
C ALA A 200 4.45 -10.08 11.88
N ARG A 201 4.84 -11.28 12.32
CA ARG A 201 4.86 -12.49 11.50
C ARG A 201 3.45 -12.91 11.10
N ASP A 202 2.48 -12.90 12.02
CA ASP A 202 1.09 -13.26 11.76
C ASP A 202 0.46 -12.35 10.68
N LEU A 203 0.76 -11.04 10.70
CA LEU A 203 0.35 -10.11 9.63
C LEU A 203 0.95 -10.51 8.28
N THR A 204 2.25 -10.87 8.26
CA THR A 204 2.93 -11.27 7.02
C THR A 204 2.41 -12.62 6.50
N ASP A 205 2.14 -13.58 7.40
CA ASP A 205 1.53 -14.88 7.07
C ASP A 205 0.12 -14.70 6.47
N ASN A 206 -0.69 -13.77 7.01
CA ASN A 206 -2.00 -13.44 6.46
C ASN A 206 -1.90 -12.87 5.04
N PHE A 207 -0.92 -12.03 4.76
CA PHE A 207 -0.73 -11.51 3.39
C PHE A 207 -0.21 -12.59 2.44
N ALA A 208 0.70 -13.46 2.87
CA ALA A 208 1.11 -14.63 2.10
C ALA A 208 -0.08 -15.56 1.78
N TYR A 209 -1.00 -15.75 2.74
CA TYR A 209 -2.25 -16.47 2.53
C TYR A 209 -3.14 -15.80 1.47
N LEU A 210 -3.35 -14.47 1.57
CA LEU A 210 -4.16 -13.72 0.59
C LEU A 210 -3.54 -13.77 -0.81
N ILE A 211 -2.22 -13.62 -0.92
CA ILE A 211 -1.48 -13.75 -2.20
C ILE A 211 -1.65 -15.17 -2.76
N THR A 212 -1.56 -16.20 -1.90
CA THR A 212 -1.73 -17.59 -2.33
C THR A 212 -3.14 -17.85 -2.85
N ARG A 213 -4.15 -17.27 -2.19
CA ARG A 213 -5.56 -17.49 -2.50
C ARG A 213 -6.04 -16.65 -3.70
N TYR A 214 -5.65 -15.39 -3.78
CA TYR A 214 -6.20 -14.43 -4.76
C TYR A 214 -5.17 -13.94 -5.80
N GLY A 215 -3.90 -14.28 -5.64
CA GLY A 215 -2.82 -13.85 -6.52
C GLY A 215 -2.15 -12.54 -6.09
N PHE A 216 -2.75 -11.79 -5.15
CA PHE A 216 -2.29 -10.49 -4.66
C PHE A 216 -2.84 -10.20 -3.26
N VAL A 217 -2.34 -9.16 -2.61
CA VAL A 217 -2.96 -8.63 -1.38
C VAL A 217 -4.05 -7.64 -1.80
N PRO A 218 -5.33 -7.88 -1.47
CA PRO A 218 -6.39 -6.89 -1.70
C PRO A 218 -6.15 -5.60 -0.90
N ASN A 219 -6.78 -4.50 -1.32
CA ASN A 219 -6.75 -3.22 -0.60
C ASN A 219 -6.97 -3.37 0.91
N GLY A 220 -7.92 -4.22 1.29
CA GLY A 220 -8.21 -4.72 2.63
C GLY A 220 -8.90 -6.07 2.52
N ASN A 221 -9.05 -6.83 3.63
CA ASN A 221 -9.66 -8.16 3.60
C ASN A 221 -11.20 -8.11 3.54
N ARG A 222 -11.72 -7.45 2.49
CA ARG A 222 -13.15 -7.40 2.15
C ARG A 222 -13.40 -7.85 0.72
N SER A 223 -14.54 -8.51 0.45
CA SER A 223 -14.87 -9.02 -0.88
C SER A 223 -14.98 -7.91 -1.94
N TYR A 224 -15.45 -6.72 -1.57
CA TYR A 224 -15.53 -5.58 -2.47
C TYR A 224 -14.17 -4.93 -2.83
N TYR A 225 -13.09 -5.37 -2.17
CA TYR A 225 -11.71 -4.97 -2.49
C TYR A 225 -10.97 -5.96 -3.42
N LEU A 226 -11.59 -7.08 -3.81
CA LEU A 226 -10.93 -8.12 -4.62
C LEU A 226 -10.65 -7.73 -6.08
N THR A 227 -10.89 -6.49 -6.46
CA THR A 227 -10.58 -5.98 -7.80
C THR A 227 -9.32 -5.10 -7.84
N ARG A 228 -8.77 -4.72 -6.67
CA ARG A 228 -7.57 -3.88 -6.54
C ARG A 228 -6.70 -4.25 -5.37
N SER A 229 -5.41 -3.93 -5.49
CA SER A 229 -4.44 -3.97 -4.40
C SER A 229 -4.23 -2.55 -3.80
N GLN A 230 -3.22 -2.41 -2.94
CA GLN A 230 -2.64 -1.15 -2.48
C GLN A 230 -1.12 -1.14 -2.78
N PRO A 231 -0.36 -0.10 -2.38
CA PRO A 231 1.08 -0.07 -2.59
C PRO A 231 1.78 -1.33 -2.05
N PRO A 232 2.62 -2.02 -2.85
CA PRO A 232 3.11 -3.37 -2.55
C PRO A 232 4.26 -3.36 -1.53
N PHE A 233 3.92 -3.24 -0.25
CA PHE A 233 4.88 -3.26 0.87
C PHE A 233 5.22 -4.67 1.39
N PHE A 234 4.68 -5.74 0.82
CA PHE A 234 4.94 -7.10 1.31
C PHE A 234 6.42 -7.47 1.30
N ALA A 235 7.16 -7.07 0.25
CA ALA A 235 8.60 -7.24 0.22
C ALA A 235 9.31 -6.52 1.39
N GLY A 236 8.85 -5.31 1.75
CA GLY A 236 9.33 -4.58 2.92
C GLY A 236 9.03 -5.29 4.24
N MET A 237 7.84 -5.91 4.38
CA MET A 237 7.47 -6.69 5.57
C MET A 237 8.36 -7.94 5.72
N VAL A 238 8.60 -8.66 4.62
CA VAL A 238 9.52 -9.82 4.59
C VAL A 238 10.95 -9.41 4.96
N GLN A 239 11.44 -8.28 4.45
CA GLN A 239 12.75 -7.72 4.79
C GLN A 239 12.86 -7.36 6.29
N LEU A 240 11.83 -6.77 6.88
CA LEU A 240 11.80 -6.47 8.32
C LEU A 240 11.90 -7.74 9.18
N LEU A 241 11.20 -8.81 8.78
CA LEU A 241 11.31 -10.12 9.47
C LEU A 241 12.69 -10.73 9.27
N ALA A 242 13.24 -10.70 8.05
CA ALA A 242 14.57 -11.24 7.76
C ALA A 242 15.67 -10.51 8.55
N GLN A 243 15.60 -9.19 8.69
CA GLN A 243 16.52 -8.40 9.52
C GLN A 243 16.44 -8.79 11.01
N ARG A 244 15.27 -9.20 11.50
CA ARG A 244 15.05 -9.53 12.91
C ARG A 244 15.29 -11.01 13.22
N GLN A 245 15.01 -11.92 12.28
CA GLN A 245 14.95 -13.37 12.52
C GLN A 245 15.84 -14.20 11.56
N GLY A 246 16.52 -13.54 10.62
CA GLY A 246 17.44 -14.18 9.69
C GLY A 246 16.85 -14.50 8.31
N ASN A 247 17.72 -14.85 7.38
CA ASN A 247 17.40 -15.01 5.96
C ASN A 247 16.43 -16.16 5.63
N ALA A 248 16.16 -17.06 6.56
CA ALA A 248 15.15 -18.10 6.41
C ALA A 248 13.75 -17.53 6.08
N GLU A 249 13.46 -16.29 6.52
CA GLU A 249 12.22 -15.60 6.20
C GLU A 249 12.12 -15.26 4.71
N LEU A 250 13.23 -14.94 4.05
CA LEU A 250 13.24 -14.71 2.60
C LEU A 250 12.83 -15.98 1.83
N LEU A 251 13.31 -17.15 2.26
CA LEU A 251 12.93 -18.44 1.66
C LEU A 251 11.45 -18.77 1.91
N ARG A 252 10.98 -18.57 3.14
CA ARG A 252 9.62 -18.83 3.57
C ARG A 252 8.60 -18.09 2.69
N TYR A 253 8.84 -16.81 2.42
CA TYR A 253 7.89 -15.96 1.70
C TYR A 253 8.19 -15.81 0.20
N ARG A 254 9.27 -16.39 -0.32
CA ARG A 254 9.63 -16.30 -1.75
C ARG A 254 8.49 -16.69 -2.70
N PRO A 255 7.73 -17.80 -2.51
CA PRO A 255 6.64 -18.15 -3.41
C PRO A 255 5.54 -17.08 -3.47
N ALA A 256 5.25 -16.42 -2.34
CA ALA A 256 4.27 -15.33 -2.27
C ALA A 256 4.81 -14.07 -2.96
N LEU A 257 6.08 -13.70 -2.75
CA LEU A 257 6.73 -12.58 -3.45
C LEU A 257 6.71 -12.77 -4.97
N GLU A 258 7.01 -13.97 -5.47
CA GLU A 258 6.97 -14.31 -6.90
C GLU A 258 5.55 -14.21 -7.47
N ARG A 259 4.54 -14.60 -6.69
CA ARG A 259 3.14 -14.52 -7.12
C ARG A 259 2.66 -13.07 -7.16
N GLU A 260 3.00 -12.26 -6.16
CA GLU A 260 2.69 -10.83 -6.14
C GLU A 260 3.40 -10.11 -7.31
N TYR A 261 4.65 -10.44 -7.60
CA TYR A 261 5.35 -9.89 -8.75
C TYR A 261 4.62 -10.20 -10.07
N ARG A 262 4.14 -11.45 -10.25
CA ARG A 262 3.33 -11.81 -11.42
C ARG A 262 2.05 -11.00 -11.55
N TYR A 263 1.36 -10.72 -10.44
CA TYR A 263 0.18 -9.86 -10.44
C TYR A 263 0.50 -8.45 -10.96
N TRP A 264 1.58 -7.84 -10.49
CA TRP A 264 1.98 -6.50 -10.95
C TRP A 264 2.45 -6.49 -12.40
N MET A 265 3.00 -7.58 -12.90
CA MET A 265 3.52 -7.71 -14.26
C MET A 265 2.55 -8.39 -15.24
N GLN A 266 1.30 -8.61 -14.83
CA GLN A 266 0.28 -9.25 -15.65
C GLN A 266 0.11 -8.55 -17.00
N GLY A 267 0.19 -9.29 -18.12
CA GLY A 267 0.05 -8.78 -19.48
C GLY A 267 1.26 -8.00 -20.01
N ALA A 268 2.31 -7.77 -19.22
CA ALA A 268 3.44 -6.94 -19.61
C ALA A 268 4.20 -7.49 -20.84
N ALA A 269 4.29 -8.81 -21.00
CA ALA A 269 5.03 -9.44 -22.08
C ALA A 269 4.39 -9.18 -23.47
N GLN A 270 3.07 -9.06 -23.53
CA GLN A 270 2.28 -8.88 -24.76
C GLN A 270 2.09 -7.41 -25.15
N LEU A 271 2.51 -6.45 -24.32
CA LEU A 271 2.33 -5.03 -24.59
C LEU A 271 3.15 -4.59 -25.80
N LYS A 272 2.52 -3.82 -26.70
CA LYS A 272 3.20 -3.06 -27.75
C LYS A 272 3.86 -1.82 -27.17
N LEU A 273 4.85 -1.26 -27.86
CA LEU A 273 5.51 -0.01 -27.46
C LEU A 273 4.48 1.13 -27.33
N GLY A 274 4.58 1.92 -26.26
CA GLY A 274 3.68 3.04 -25.99
C GLY A 274 2.27 2.63 -25.57
N THR A 275 2.04 1.39 -25.13
CA THR A 275 0.73 0.90 -24.67
C THR A 275 0.74 0.46 -23.21
N ALA A 276 -0.46 0.30 -22.64
CA ALA A 276 -0.64 -0.19 -21.29
C ALA A 276 -1.78 -1.22 -21.22
N ALA A 277 -1.62 -2.23 -20.36
CA ALA A 277 -2.69 -3.13 -19.97
C ALA A 277 -2.63 -3.37 -18.47
N HIS A 278 -3.79 -3.36 -17.83
CA HIS A 278 -3.87 -3.48 -16.37
C HIS A 278 -2.84 -2.56 -15.68
N ARG A 279 -1.95 -3.16 -14.88
CA ARG A 279 -0.94 -2.48 -14.03
C ARG A 279 0.37 -2.17 -14.76
N ALA A 280 0.57 -2.68 -15.96
CA ALA A 280 1.81 -2.54 -16.71
C ALA A 280 1.69 -1.50 -17.84
N VAL A 281 2.76 -0.73 -18.04
CA VAL A 281 2.93 0.25 -19.11
C VAL A 281 4.25 -0.06 -19.82
N ARG A 282 4.23 -0.34 -21.13
CA ARG A 282 5.44 -0.44 -21.96
C ARG A 282 5.69 0.88 -22.64
N LEU A 283 6.78 1.51 -22.29
CA LEU A 283 7.20 2.80 -22.81
C LEU A 283 7.69 2.71 -24.26
N PRO A 284 7.75 3.83 -25.01
CA PRO A 284 8.36 3.84 -26.34
C PRO A 284 9.82 3.35 -26.37
N SER A 285 10.55 3.49 -25.26
CA SER A 285 11.91 2.95 -25.08
C SER A 285 11.99 1.43 -24.96
N GLY A 286 10.84 0.74 -24.84
CA GLY A 286 10.76 -0.69 -24.57
C GLY A 286 10.74 -1.05 -23.08
N ALA A 287 11.11 -0.14 -22.20
CA ALA A 287 11.07 -0.37 -20.75
C ALA A 287 9.63 -0.56 -20.26
N VAL A 288 9.47 -1.45 -19.27
CA VAL A 288 8.17 -1.70 -18.63
C VAL A 288 8.19 -1.11 -17.22
N LEU A 289 7.25 -0.21 -16.97
CA LEU A 289 6.95 0.34 -15.64
C LEU A 289 5.49 0.05 -15.27
N ASN A 290 5.10 0.43 -14.05
CA ASN A 290 3.78 0.10 -13.53
C ASN A 290 2.97 1.36 -13.19
N ARG A 291 1.63 1.18 -13.18
CA ARG A 291 0.63 2.16 -12.77
C ARG A 291 -0.34 1.55 -11.78
N TYR A 292 -1.02 2.37 -10.97
CA TYR A 292 -2.14 1.91 -10.18
C TYR A 292 -3.33 1.57 -11.08
N TRP A 293 -4.05 0.53 -10.72
CA TRP A 293 -5.14 -0.02 -11.52
C TRP A 293 -6.12 -0.80 -10.65
N ASP A 294 -7.40 -0.69 -11.00
CA ASP A 294 -8.47 -1.55 -10.49
C ASP A 294 -9.13 -2.27 -11.68
N ASP A 295 -9.43 -3.55 -11.55
CA ASP A 295 -10.03 -4.33 -12.63
C ASP A 295 -11.53 -3.99 -12.84
N SER A 296 -12.18 -3.31 -11.86
CA SER A 296 -13.53 -2.77 -11.99
C SER A 296 -13.54 -1.34 -12.55
N ASP A 297 -14.59 -1.01 -13.29
CA ASP A 297 -14.92 0.32 -13.81
C ASP A 297 -16.28 0.82 -13.34
N GLN A 298 -16.75 0.28 -12.22
CA GLN A 298 -17.98 0.66 -11.54
C GLN A 298 -17.68 1.57 -10.35
N PRO A 299 -18.64 2.32 -9.80
CA PRO A 299 -18.43 3.06 -8.55
C PRO A 299 -17.91 2.16 -7.44
N ARG A 300 -17.06 2.68 -6.55
CA ARG A 300 -16.60 1.95 -5.35
C ARG A 300 -17.82 1.65 -4.46
N GLU A 301 -17.88 0.44 -3.91
CA GLU A 301 -19.04 0.08 -3.07
C GLU A 301 -19.03 0.82 -1.73
N GLU A 302 -17.87 1.08 -1.17
CA GLU A 302 -17.65 1.79 0.10
C GLU A 302 -17.76 3.31 0.01
N SER A 303 -17.92 3.87 -1.21
CA SER A 303 -18.08 5.30 -1.51
C SER A 303 -18.99 5.48 -2.72
N TYR A 304 -20.06 4.69 -2.80
CA TYR A 304 -20.88 4.57 -4.01
C TYR A 304 -21.60 5.86 -4.39
N ALA A 305 -22.24 6.51 -3.43
CA ALA A 305 -22.97 7.75 -3.67
C ALA A 305 -22.04 8.91 -4.04
N GLU A 306 -20.86 8.96 -3.42
CA GLU A 306 -19.83 9.97 -3.70
C GLU A 306 -19.27 9.81 -5.12
N ASP A 307 -18.93 8.57 -5.51
CA ASP A 307 -18.42 8.28 -6.85
C ASP A 307 -19.45 8.60 -7.93
N VAL A 308 -20.74 8.22 -7.73
CA VAL A 308 -21.84 8.53 -8.65
C VAL A 308 -22.05 10.04 -8.77
N ALA A 309 -21.99 10.78 -7.66
CA ALA A 309 -22.15 12.24 -7.67
C ALA A 309 -20.97 12.93 -8.38
N ALA A 310 -19.73 12.47 -8.15
CA ALA A 310 -18.53 13.02 -8.79
C ALA A 310 -18.50 12.72 -10.30
N ALA A 311 -18.94 11.52 -10.73
CA ALA A 311 -19.01 11.16 -12.14
C ALA A 311 -19.94 12.09 -12.94
N LYS A 312 -21.04 12.57 -12.35
CA LYS A 312 -21.96 13.54 -13.00
C LYS A 312 -21.30 14.89 -13.28
N GLN A 313 -20.23 15.23 -12.56
CA GLN A 313 -19.48 16.47 -12.74
C GLN A 313 -18.29 16.29 -13.70
N SER A 314 -17.94 15.05 -14.03
CA SER A 314 -16.86 14.73 -14.95
C SER A 314 -17.32 14.79 -16.41
N ARG A 315 -16.41 15.20 -17.31
CA ARG A 315 -16.60 15.10 -18.77
C ARG A 315 -16.13 13.77 -19.34
N GLN A 316 -15.54 12.93 -18.51
CA GLN A 316 -15.03 11.61 -18.92
C GLN A 316 -16.19 10.63 -19.02
N PRO A 317 -16.12 9.59 -19.88
CA PRO A 317 -17.03 8.46 -19.84
C PRO A 317 -17.08 7.86 -18.41
N PRO A 318 -18.25 7.53 -17.85
CA PRO A 318 -18.35 7.05 -16.46
C PRO A 318 -17.41 5.88 -16.12
N ALA A 319 -17.31 4.89 -16.99
CA ALA A 319 -16.43 3.74 -16.79
C ALA A 319 -14.95 4.15 -16.69
N GLN A 320 -14.50 5.13 -17.47
CA GLN A 320 -13.13 5.66 -17.39
C GLN A 320 -12.94 6.46 -16.10
N PHE A 321 -13.87 7.31 -15.74
CA PHE A 321 -13.84 8.10 -14.51
C PHE A 321 -13.75 7.18 -13.28
N TYR A 322 -14.65 6.19 -13.18
CA TYR A 322 -14.62 5.24 -12.05
C TYR A 322 -13.31 4.47 -11.97
N ARG A 323 -12.75 4.07 -13.11
CA ARG A 323 -11.45 3.39 -13.13
C ARG A 323 -10.31 4.27 -12.59
N HIS A 324 -10.29 5.55 -12.92
CA HIS A 324 -9.33 6.51 -12.34
C HIS A 324 -9.51 6.69 -10.83
N VAL A 325 -10.75 6.86 -10.38
CA VAL A 325 -11.10 6.97 -8.95
C VAL A 325 -10.67 5.73 -8.18
N ARG A 326 -10.99 4.55 -8.70
CA ARG A 326 -10.61 3.26 -8.10
C ARG A 326 -9.09 3.03 -8.09
N ALA A 327 -8.39 3.47 -9.14
CA ALA A 327 -6.93 3.41 -9.19
C ALA A 327 -6.29 4.37 -8.18
N ALA A 328 -6.89 5.54 -7.92
CA ALA A 328 -6.44 6.43 -6.86
C ALA A 328 -6.65 5.80 -5.48
N ALA A 329 -7.78 5.12 -5.25
CA ALA A 329 -7.97 4.34 -4.03
C ALA A 329 -6.94 3.20 -3.89
N ALA A 330 -6.56 2.54 -5.00
CA ALA A 330 -5.49 1.54 -5.01
C ALA A 330 -4.10 2.12 -4.68
N SER A 331 -3.89 3.42 -4.85
CA SER A 331 -2.63 4.09 -4.50
C SER A 331 -2.52 4.41 -3.00
N GLY A 332 -3.63 4.36 -2.27
CA GLY A 332 -3.74 4.84 -0.89
C GLY A 332 -3.83 6.37 -0.76
N TRP A 333 -3.81 7.14 -1.89
CA TRP A 333 -3.91 8.61 -1.89
C TRP A 333 -5.27 9.08 -2.44
N ASP A 334 -6.33 8.68 -1.80
CA ASP A 334 -7.73 8.97 -2.14
C ASP A 334 -8.31 10.10 -1.25
N PHE A 335 -8.31 11.41 -1.71
CA PHE A 335 -7.76 11.82 -3.00
C PHE A 335 -6.72 12.92 -2.83
N SER A 336 -6.09 13.30 -3.94
CA SER A 336 -5.03 14.29 -3.99
C SER A 336 -4.99 14.98 -5.35
N SER A 337 -4.57 16.23 -5.39
CA SER A 337 -4.20 16.95 -6.61
C SER A 337 -3.11 16.26 -7.44
N ARG A 338 -2.41 15.29 -6.85
CA ARG A 338 -1.46 14.41 -7.54
C ARG A 338 -2.06 13.77 -8.79
N TRP A 339 -3.34 13.42 -8.70
CA TRP A 339 -4.06 12.65 -9.72
C TRP A 339 -4.87 13.51 -10.69
N PHE A 340 -4.96 14.82 -10.45
CA PHE A 340 -5.80 15.69 -11.25
C PHE A 340 -5.12 16.09 -12.55
N GLY A 341 -5.88 16.03 -13.63
CA GLY A 341 -5.50 16.53 -14.94
C GLY A 341 -5.67 18.05 -15.05
N PRO A 342 -5.35 18.61 -16.22
CA PRO A 342 -5.56 20.02 -16.48
C PRO A 342 -7.06 20.36 -16.38
N ALA A 343 -7.34 21.57 -15.91
CA ALA A 343 -8.69 22.10 -15.85
C ALA A 343 -9.34 22.15 -17.25
N ALA A 344 -10.61 21.84 -17.31
CA ALA A 344 -11.38 22.13 -18.50
C ALA A 344 -11.50 23.67 -18.70
N ALA A 345 -11.59 24.13 -19.94
CA ALA A 345 -11.82 25.53 -20.23
C ALA A 345 -13.05 26.04 -19.46
N GLY A 346 -12.91 27.16 -18.75
CA GLY A 346 -13.96 27.75 -17.89
C GLY A 346 -14.08 27.14 -16.50
N SER A 347 -13.20 26.20 -16.10
CA SER A 347 -13.16 25.67 -14.73
C SER A 347 -12.70 26.73 -13.73
N LYS A 348 -13.36 26.80 -12.57
CA LYS A 348 -12.94 27.67 -11.47
C LYS A 348 -11.67 27.15 -10.74
N SER A 349 -11.32 25.87 -10.93
CA SER A 349 -10.11 25.27 -10.38
C SER A 349 -9.06 25.12 -11.46
N PRO A 350 -7.82 25.60 -11.25
CA PRO A 350 -6.76 25.54 -12.26
C PRO A 350 -6.30 24.11 -12.58
N ASP A 351 -6.65 23.12 -11.75
CA ASP A 351 -6.29 21.70 -11.89
C ASP A 351 -7.50 20.79 -12.11
N GLY A 352 -8.67 21.32 -12.48
CA GLY A 352 -9.88 20.54 -12.80
C GLY A 352 -10.47 19.74 -11.65
N GLY A 353 -9.80 19.59 -10.51
CA GLY A 353 -10.26 18.87 -9.33
C GLY A 353 -10.50 17.37 -9.58
N LEU A 354 -11.28 16.73 -8.69
CA LEU A 354 -11.63 15.31 -8.79
C LEU A 354 -12.33 14.93 -10.10
N PRO A 355 -13.21 15.74 -10.70
CA PRO A 355 -13.81 15.43 -11.99
C PRO A 355 -12.82 15.24 -13.15
N ALA A 356 -11.62 15.80 -13.06
CA ALA A 356 -10.55 15.66 -14.05
C ALA A 356 -9.47 14.63 -13.66
N ILE A 357 -9.80 13.68 -12.80
CA ILE A 357 -8.86 12.65 -12.33
C ILE A 357 -8.32 11.80 -13.49
N GLN A 358 -7.00 11.51 -13.49
CA GLN A 358 -6.29 10.79 -14.57
C GLN A 358 -5.31 9.73 -14.03
N THR A 359 -5.59 9.12 -12.90
CA THR A 359 -4.66 8.23 -12.18
C THR A 359 -4.06 7.14 -13.04
N THR A 360 -4.85 6.47 -13.90
CA THR A 360 -4.35 5.38 -14.75
C THR A 360 -3.50 5.85 -15.92
N ASP A 361 -3.40 7.15 -16.15
CA ASP A 361 -2.52 7.72 -17.17
C ASP A 361 -1.14 8.07 -16.61
N LEU A 362 -0.94 7.91 -15.31
CA LEU A 362 0.31 8.18 -14.64
C LEU A 362 1.10 6.89 -14.35
N VAL A 363 2.42 6.99 -14.50
CA VAL A 363 3.43 6.06 -14.00
C VAL A 363 3.95 6.65 -12.69
N PRO A 364 3.48 6.17 -11.52
CA PRO A 364 3.81 6.75 -10.23
C PRO A 364 5.22 6.40 -9.79
N VAL A 365 5.92 7.37 -9.19
CA VAL A 365 7.29 7.21 -8.68
C VAL A 365 7.34 6.18 -7.55
N ASP A 366 6.45 6.29 -6.58
CA ASP A 366 6.36 5.44 -5.40
C ASP A 366 6.14 3.97 -5.74
N LEU A 367 5.13 3.65 -6.56
CA LEU A 367 4.84 2.28 -6.97
C LEU A 367 6.06 1.62 -7.63
N ASN A 368 6.76 2.35 -8.49
CA ASN A 368 7.90 1.79 -9.21
C ASN A 368 9.15 1.66 -8.32
N CYS A 369 9.29 2.45 -7.26
CA CYS A 369 10.29 2.23 -6.22
C CYS A 369 9.98 0.98 -5.37
N LEU A 370 8.69 0.74 -5.03
CA LEU A 370 8.28 -0.46 -4.30
C LEU A 370 8.48 -1.73 -5.12
N LEU A 371 8.21 -1.69 -6.41
CA LEU A 371 8.46 -2.83 -7.30
C LEU A 371 9.97 -3.06 -7.54
N TYR A 372 10.78 -2.01 -7.55
CA TYR A 372 12.23 -2.15 -7.50
C TYR A 372 12.68 -2.88 -6.23
N GLN A 373 12.13 -2.52 -5.08
CA GLN A 373 12.39 -3.21 -3.81
C GLN A 373 11.96 -4.69 -3.87
N LEU A 374 10.79 -4.98 -4.44
CA LEU A 374 10.31 -6.35 -4.62
C LEU A 374 11.26 -7.17 -5.52
N GLU A 375 11.74 -6.60 -6.61
CA GLU A 375 12.72 -7.24 -7.51
C GLU A 375 14.05 -7.50 -6.80
N LEU A 376 14.55 -6.58 -5.97
CA LEU A 376 15.75 -6.78 -5.17
C LEU A 376 15.57 -7.86 -4.09
N THR A 377 14.41 -7.87 -3.42
CA THR A 377 14.08 -8.90 -2.41
C THR A 377 13.98 -10.28 -3.03
N LEU A 378 13.41 -10.39 -4.24
CA LEU A 378 13.39 -11.64 -5.00
C LEU A 378 14.79 -12.09 -5.44
N ALA A 379 15.67 -11.16 -5.82
CA ALA A 379 17.06 -11.47 -6.13
C ALA A 379 17.80 -12.00 -4.91
N GLU A 380 17.61 -11.39 -3.74
CA GLU A 380 18.19 -11.82 -2.48
C GLU A 380 17.66 -13.20 -2.04
N ALA A 381 16.33 -13.39 -2.04
CA ALA A 381 15.69 -14.66 -1.74
C ALA A 381 16.18 -15.79 -2.67
N SER A 382 16.44 -15.47 -3.94
CA SER A 382 16.97 -16.43 -4.91
C SER A 382 18.43 -16.79 -4.63
N ARG A 383 19.27 -15.84 -4.15
CA ARG A 383 20.63 -16.14 -3.71
C ARG A 383 20.63 -17.05 -2.48
N VAL A 384 19.78 -16.75 -1.49
CA VAL A 384 19.65 -17.59 -0.28
C VAL A 384 19.16 -18.99 -0.63
N ALA A 385 18.38 -19.14 -1.71
CA ALA A 385 17.90 -20.42 -2.22
C ALA A 385 18.87 -21.13 -3.19
N ASP A 386 20.12 -20.68 -3.25
CA ASP A 386 21.16 -21.19 -4.18
C ASP A 386 20.67 -21.27 -5.65
N SER A 387 19.99 -20.21 -6.10
CA SER A 387 19.43 -20.07 -7.46
C SER A 387 20.04 -18.86 -8.18
N PRO A 388 21.35 -18.87 -8.51
CA PRO A 388 22.07 -17.70 -9.02
C PRO A 388 21.50 -17.16 -10.35
N ALA A 389 21.02 -18.01 -11.23
CA ALA A 389 20.41 -17.59 -12.48
C ALA A 389 19.15 -16.73 -12.25
N GLN A 390 18.28 -17.12 -11.31
CA GLN A 390 17.11 -16.34 -10.96
C GLN A 390 17.48 -15.07 -10.22
N ALA A 391 18.46 -15.12 -9.32
CA ALA A 391 18.96 -13.96 -8.62
C ALA A 391 19.45 -12.88 -9.60
N ASN A 392 20.26 -13.28 -10.60
CA ASN A 392 20.76 -12.39 -11.63
C ASN A 392 19.62 -11.83 -12.50
N ALA A 393 18.63 -12.66 -12.85
CA ALA A 393 17.48 -12.23 -13.64
C ALA A 393 16.65 -11.15 -12.91
N TYR A 394 16.36 -11.31 -11.61
CA TYR A 394 15.65 -10.29 -10.83
C TYR A 394 16.51 -9.03 -10.60
N ALA A 395 17.79 -9.18 -10.34
CA ALA A 395 18.70 -8.03 -10.21
C ALA A 395 18.75 -7.20 -11.51
N ALA A 396 18.80 -7.86 -12.68
CA ALA A 396 18.76 -7.19 -13.98
C ALA A 396 17.45 -6.43 -14.19
N LYS A 397 16.29 -7.01 -13.82
CA LYS A 397 14.98 -6.34 -13.87
C LYS A 397 14.96 -5.11 -12.97
N ALA A 398 15.47 -5.20 -11.75
CA ALA A 398 15.58 -4.08 -10.83
C ALA A 398 16.41 -2.93 -11.44
N GLN A 399 17.56 -3.23 -12.05
CA GLN A 399 18.39 -2.21 -12.70
C GLN A 399 17.71 -1.58 -13.91
N GLN A 400 17.01 -2.37 -14.73
CA GLN A 400 16.23 -1.85 -15.86
C GLN A 400 15.11 -0.91 -15.38
N ARG A 401 14.37 -1.29 -14.32
CA ARG A 401 13.34 -0.45 -13.70
C ARG A 401 13.93 0.83 -13.15
N ARG A 402 15.04 0.74 -12.41
CA ARG A 402 15.74 1.91 -11.87
C ARG A 402 16.14 2.88 -12.96
N ALA A 403 16.79 2.41 -14.01
CA ALA A 403 17.24 3.25 -15.13
C ALA A 403 16.05 3.95 -15.82
N ALA A 404 14.98 3.20 -16.14
CA ALA A 404 13.78 3.74 -16.76
C ALA A 404 13.07 4.77 -15.87
N LEU A 405 12.90 4.46 -14.58
CA LEU A 405 12.23 5.35 -13.64
C LEU A 405 13.00 6.68 -13.49
N LEU A 406 14.32 6.61 -13.27
CA LEU A 406 15.14 7.82 -13.12
C LEU A 406 15.11 8.70 -14.37
N ALA A 407 15.17 8.11 -15.56
CA ALA A 407 15.11 8.84 -16.83
C ALA A 407 13.80 9.61 -17.01
N LEU A 408 12.67 9.01 -16.57
CA LEU A 408 11.35 9.61 -16.75
C LEU A 408 10.97 10.58 -15.63
N SER A 409 11.22 10.19 -14.38
CA SER A 409 10.67 10.90 -13.22
C SER A 409 11.54 12.07 -12.75
N TRP A 410 12.86 12.04 -12.97
CA TRP A 410 13.75 13.10 -12.52
C TRP A 410 13.58 14.37 -13.36
N ASP A 411 13.16 15.46 -12.71
CA ASP A 411 13.17 16.79 -13.30
C ASP A 411 14.43 17.56 -12.85
N PRO A 412 15.42 17.77 -13.74
CA PRO A 412 16.65 18.47 -13.37
C PRO A 412 16.44 19.97 -13.11
N LYS A 413 15.37 20.60 -13.62
CA LYS A 413 15.05 22.00 -13.34
C LYS A 413 14.42 22.13 -11.95
N ALA A 414 13.41 21.36 -11.67
CA ALA A 414 12.74 21.34 -10.36
C ALA A 414 13.59 20.72 -9.24
N GLY A 415 14.61 19.89 -9.58
CA GLY A 415 15.37 19.11 -8.60
C GLY A 415 14.52 18.13 -7.83
N TRP A 416 13.53 17.52 -8.50
CA TRP A 416 12.52 16.70 -7.87
C TRP A 416 12.14 15.49 -8.72
N PHE A 417 11.75 14.38 -8.09
CA PHE A 417 11.14 13.25 -8.78
C PHE A 417 9.63 13.44 -8.87
N GLN A 418 9.08 13.28 -10.08
CA GLN A 418 7.67 13.51 -10.41
C GLN A 418 7.09 12.28 -11.10
N ASP A 419 5.78 12.06 -10.94
CA ASP A 419 5.06 11.07 -11.73
C ASP A 419 5.12 11.42 -13.22
N TYR A 420 5.05 10.40 -14.08
CA TYR A 420 5.12 10.58 -15.53
C TYR A 420 3.78 10.20 -16.18
N ASN A 421 3.19 11.12 -16.95
CA ASN A 421 2.02 10.82 -17.75
C ASN A 421 2.46 10.13 -19.04
N TRP A 422 2.16 8.82 -19.15
CA TRP A 422 2.61 8.00 -20.27
C TRP A 422 1.83 8.28 -21.57
N ARG A 423 0.58 8.81 -21.48
CA ARG A 423 -0.19 9.22 -22.66
C ARG A 423 0.28 10.55 -23.22
N LEU A 424 0.45 11.55 -22.37
CA LEU A 424 0.93 12.87 -22.75
C LEU A 424 2.45 12.92 -22.94
N LYS A 425 3.17 11.85 -22.56
CA LYS A 425 4.63 11.73 -22.64
C LYS A 425 5.37 12.86 -21.93
N GLN A 426 4.87 13.28 -20.77
CA GLN A 426 5.45 14.36 -19.98
C GLN A 426 5.37 14.08 -18.48
N ARG A 427 6.22 14.74 -17.69
CA ARG A 427 6.15 14.69 -16.22
C ARG A 427 4.92 15.45 -15.72
N SER A 428 4.36 14.97 -14.62
CA SER A 428 3.36 15.73 -13.88
C SER A 428 3.98 17.03 -13.36
N SER A 429 3.22 18.11 -13.38
CA SER A 429 3.65 19.40 -12.79
C SER A 429 3.47 19.44 -11.27
N VAL A 430 2.82 18.43 -10.67
CA VAL A 430 2.50 18.40 -9.24
C VAL A 430 3.67 17.78 -8.47
N ARG A 431 4.32 18.58 -7.63
CA ARG A 431 5.33 18.08 -6.69
C ARG A 431 4.67 17.52 -5.44
N THR A 432 4.98 16.26 -5.12
CA THR A 432 4.41 15.52 -4.00
C THR A 432 5.50 14.80 -3.20
N LEU A 433 5.20 14.37 -1.98
CA LEU A 433 6.12 13.55 -1.18
C LEU A 433 6.38 12.15 -1.78
N ALA A 434 5.65 11.72 -2.82
CA ALA A 434 6.06 10.53 -3.58
C ALA A 434 7.48 10.67 -4.16
N GLY A 435 7.95 11.90 -4.41
CA GLY A 435 9.31 12.20 -4.85
C GLY A 435 10.43 11.84 -3.87
N VAL A 436 10.12 11.47 -2.61
CA VAL A 436 11.13 10.98 -1.65
C VAL A 436 11.41 9.49 -1.77
N PHE A 437 10.52 8.71 -2.40
CA PHE A 437 10.68 7.26 -2.51
C PHE A 437 11.99 6.83 -3.19
N PRO A 438 12.49 7.49 -4.25
CA PRO A 438 13.81 7.18 -4.80
C PRO A 438 14.97 7.30 -3.80
N LEU A 439 14.84 8.19 -2.79
CA LEU A 439 15.81 8.27 -1.69
C LEU A 439 15.62 7.11 -0.72
N SER A 440 14.39 6.87 -0.29
CA SER A 440 14.06 5.83 0.71
C SER A 440 14.53 4.45 0.24
N TYR A 441 14.42 4.16 -1.05
CA TYR A 441 14.79 2.88 -1.66
C TYR A 441 16.16 2.86 -2.37
N GLY A 442 16.97 3.93 -2.24
CA GLY A 442 18.35 3.94 -2.74
C GLY A 442 18.50 4.01 -4.26
N LEU A 443 17.49 4.54 -4.99
CA LEU A 443 17.56 4.69 -6.45
C LEU A 443 18.28 5.98 -6.87
N ALA A 444 18.14 7.05 -6.08
CA ALA A 444 18.68 8.36 -6.42
C ALA A 444 20.22 8.38 -6.44
N SER A 445 20.83 9.32 -7.15
CA SER A 445 22.24 9.65 -6.95
C SER A 445 22.41 10.57 -5.74
N PRO A 446 23.63 10.67 -5.15
CA PRO A 446 23.89 11.63 -4.05
C PRO A 446 23.52 13.07 -4.42
N ALA A 447 23.81 13.50 -5.66
CA ALA A 447 23.46 14.84 -6.15
C ALA A 447 21.94 15.05 -6.26
N GLN A 448 21.19 14.05 -6.74
CA GLN A 448 19.73 14.09 -6.76
C GLN A 448 19.16 14.16 -5.35
N ALA A 449 19.66 13.33 -4.44
CA ALA A 449 19.22 13.33 -3.05
C ALA A 449 19.45 14.66 -2.34
N ALA A 450 20.59 15.31 -2.56
CA ALA A 450 20.88 16.64 -2.03
C ALA A 450 19.88 17.70 -2.54
N ARG A 451 19.50 17.65 -3.82
CA ARG A 451 18.50 18.56 -4.39
C ARG A 451 17.10 18.30 -3.84
N VAL A 452 16.69 17.03 -3.70
CA VAL A 452 15.42 16.68 -3.07
C VAL A 452 15.41 17.16 -1.60
N ALA A 453 16.50 16.98 -0.86
CA ALA A 453 16.61 17.46 0.52
C ALA A 453 16.47 18.99 0.60
N ALA A 454 17.08 19.75 -0.31
CA ALA A 454 16.90 21.19 -0.39
C ALA A 454 15.43 21.57 -0.67
N GLY A 455 14.78 20.88 -1.60
CA GLY A 455 13.35 21.08 -1.91
C GLY A 455 12.43 20.72 -0.73
N LEU A 456 12.74 19.66 0.02
CA LEU A 456 12.02 19.33 1.26
C LEU A 456 12.13 20.46 2.28
N LYS A 457 13.36 20.94 2.54
CA LYS A 457 13.64 22.02 3.51
C LYS A 457 12.91 23.31 3.17
N THR A 458 12.93 23.73 1.90
CA THR A 458 12.40 25.03 1.46
C THR A 458 10.90 25.04 1.23
N SER A 459 10.31 23.92 0.78
CA SER A 459 8.92 23.91 0.30
C SER A 459 7.99 23.06 1.15
N PHE A 460 8.38 21.82 1.51
CA PHE A 460 7.51 20.86 2.17
C PHE A 460 7.54 20.93 3.70
N LEU A 461 8.67 21.33 4.29
CA LEU A 461 8.84 21.35 5.74
C LEU A 461 8.01 22.48 6.38
N LYS A 462 7.13 22.09 7.30
CA LYS A 462 6.21 22.96 8.04
C LYS A 462 6.42 22.78 9.56
N PRO A 463 5.77 23.58 10.42
CA PRO A 463 5.94 23.45 11.86
C PRO A 463 5.70 22.05 12.44
N GLY A 464 4.76 21.28 11.90
CA GLY A 464 4.42 19.94 12.38
C GLY A 464 5.06 18.77 11.62
N GLY A 465 5.85 19.03 10.58
CA GLY A 465 6.45 18.00 9.71
C GLY A 465 6.35 18.37 8.23
N LEU A 466 6.26 17.37 7.35
CA LEU A 466 6.18 17.56 5.90
C LEU A 466 4.73 17.52 5.41
N VAL A 467 4.34 18.50 4.58
CA VAL A 467 3.05 18.44 3.84
C VAL A 467 3.13 17.40 2.72
N THR A 468 2.00 16.79 2.39
CA THR A 468 1.92 15.73 1.36
C THR A 468 2.14 16.28 -0.04
N THR A 469 1.52 17.43 -0.37
CA THR A 469 1.70 18.19 -1.62
C THR A 469 1.84 19.67 -1.31
N LEU A 470 2.19 20.47 -2.31
CA LEU A 470 2.26 21.94 -2.17
C LEU A 470 0.92 22.62 -2.52
N ARG A 471 -0.12 21.86 -2.84
CA ARG A 471 -1.45 22.38 -3.21
C ARG A 471 -2.43 22.24 -2.05
N LYS A 472 -3.33 23.20 -1.93
CA LYS A 472 -4.42 23.20 -0.94
C LYS A 472 -5.76 23.13 -1.69
N THR A 473 -6.30 21.93 -1.83
CA THR A 473 -7.51 21.67 -2.63
C THR A 473 -8.72 21.24 -1.80
N GLY A 474 -8.53 20.99 -0.51
CA GLY A 474 -9.53 20.36 0.35
C GLY A 474 -9.49 18.83 0.33
N GLN A 475 -8.70 18.23 -0.56
CA GLN A 475 -8.47 16.77 -0.53
C GLN A 475 -7.56 16.40 0.62
N GLN A 476 -7.79 15.21 1.20
CA GLN A 476 -7.09 14.79 2.41
C GLN A 476 -5.60 14.50 2.20
N TRP A 477 -5.17 14.14 0.97
CA TRP A 477 -3.78 13.90 0.61
C TRP A 477 -3.11 15.14 -0.04
N ASP A 478 -3.63 16.33 0.28
CA ASP A 478 -3.02 17.61 -0.07
C ASP A 478 -2.68 18.42 1.18
N ALA A 479 -1.97 19.56 1.02
CA ALA A 479 -1.75 20.49 2.11
C ALA A 479 -3.11 20.94 2.71
N PRO A 480 -3.22 21.11 4.02
CA PRO A 480 -2.15 21.22 5.02
C PRO A 480 -1.74 19.89 5.67
N ASN A 481 -2.26 18.74 5.19
CA ASN A 481 -2.13 17.47 5.87
C ASN A 481 -0.75 16.82 5.67
N GLY A 482 -0.25 16.18 6.74
CA GLY A 482 0.88 15.29 6.78
C GLY A 482 0.47 13.92 7.32
N TRP A 483 1.12 12.86 6.84
CA TRP A 483 0.78 11.46 7.06
C TRP A 483 1.99 10.69 7.56
N ALA A 484 1.82 9.89 8.60
CA ALA A 484 2.90 9.13 9.23
C ALA A 484 3.76 8.31 8.25
N PRO A 485 3.19 7.56 7.28
CA PRO A 485 3.97 6.85 6.27
C PRO A 485 4.97 7.71 5.53
N LEU A 486 4.54 8.89 5.09
CA LEU A 486 5.36 9.79 4.28
C LEU A 486 6.43 10.52 5.09
N GLN A 487 6.15 10.84 6.36
CA GLN A 487 7.18 11.35 7.28
C GLN A 487 8.29 10.32 7.46
N TYR A 488 7.92 9.07 7.77
CA TYR A 488 8.86 7.98 7.97
C TYR A 488 9.74 7.73 6.74
N LEU A 489 9.13 7.59 5.55
CA LEU A 489 9.87 7.36 4.32
C LEU A 489 10.82 8.52 3.97
N ALA A 490 10.40 9.77 4.20
CA ALA A 490 11.27 10.92 4.00
C ALA A 490 12.47 10.90 4.97
N ILE A 491 12.25 10.59 6.25
CA ILE A 491 13.30 10.48 7.26
C ILE A 491 14.31 9.38 6.89
N GLU A 492 13.81 8.17 6.54
CA GLU A 492 14.69 7.07 6.12
C GLU A 492 15.48 7.39 4.85
N GLY A 493 14.83 8.04 3.86
CA GLY A 493 15.50 8.48 2.65
C GLY A 493 16.60 9.51 2.92
N LEU A 494 16.33 10.50 3.76
CA LEU A 494 17.30 11.51 4.18
C LEU A 494 18.48 10.88 4.93
N ASN A 495 18.23 9.97 5.86
CA ASN A 495 19.27 9.25 6.62
C ASN A 495 20.17 8.42 5.70
N ARG A 496 19.59 7.71 4.73
CA ARG A 496 20.33 6.90 3.75
C ARG A 496 21.36 7.72 2.97
N TYR A 497 21.02 8.98 2.65
CA TYR A 497 21.91 9.90 1.93
C TYR A 497 22.61 10.91 2.84
N GLN A 498 22.76 10.60 4.13
CA GLN A 498 23.52 11.38 5.12
C GLN A 498 22.99 12.83 5.31
N GLN A 499 21.73 13.10 4.98
CA GLN A 499 21.05 14.38 5.22
C GLN A 499 20.47 14.43 6.65
N ARG A 500 21.23 13.96 7.65
CA ARG A 500 20.83 13.78 9.05
C ARG A 500 20.21 15.04 9.69
N PRO A 501 20.79 16.26 9.55
CA PRO A 501 20.21 17.45 10.22
C PRO A 501 18.77 17.72 9.77
N LEU A 502 18.44 17.45 8.51
CA LEU A 502 17.07 17.61 8.02
C LEU A 502 16.17 16.45 8.47
N ALA A 503 16.66 15.21 8.44
CA ALA A 503 15.94 14.05 8.97
C ALA A 503 15.54 14.25 10.44
N ASP A 504 16.49 14.70 11.28
CA ASP A 504 16.26 15.01 12.70
C ASP A 504 15.22 16.12 12.88
N THR A 505 15.27 17.16 12.04
CA THR A 505 14.29 18.25 12.09
C THR A 505 12.88 17.75 11.77
N VAL A 506 12.73 16.93 10.72
CA VAL A 506 11.44 16.33 10.36
C VAL A 506 10.93 15.44 11.48
N ALA A 507 11.77 14.55 11.99
CA ALA A 507 11.42 13.62 13.07
C ALA A 507 10.97 14.37 14.33
N ARG A 508 11.74 15.35 14.81
CA ARG A 508 11.42 16.13 16.02
C ARG A 508 10.10 16.90 15.87
N ARG A 509 9.86 17.53 14.71
CA ARG A 509 8.59 18.25 14.47
C ARG A 509 7.40 17.30 14.49
N TRP A 510 7.53 16.15 13.84
CA TRP A 510 6.47 15.13 13.82
C TRP A 510 6.20 14.55 15.22
N LEU A 511 7.24 14.20 15.97
CA LEU A 511 7.13 13.73 17.35
C LEU A 511 6.47 14.77 18.26
N ALA A 512 6.89 16.05 18.18
CA ALA A 512 6.32 17.13 18.97
C ALA A 512 4.84 17.36 18.67
N LEU A 513 4.43 17.30 17.38
CA LEU A 513 3.03 17.42 16.98
C LEU A 513 2.18 16.27 17.55
N ASN A 514 2.63 15.03 17.40
CA ASN A 514 1.91 13.87 17.92
C ASN A 514 1.77 13.92 19.44
N ARG A 515 2.83 14.29 20.19
CA ARG A 515 2.77 14.49 21.64
C ARG A 515 1.77 15.54 22.04
N ARG A 516 1.81 16.70 21.40
CA ARG A 516 0.88 17.80 21.69
C ARG A 516 -0.56 17.32 21.54
N VAL A 517 -0.90 16.71 20.39
CA VAL A 517 -2.27 16.22 20.15
C VAL A 517 -2.64 15.15 21.16
N PHE A 518 -1.76 14.20 21.47
CA PHE A 518 -2.00 13.18 22.47
C PHE A 518 -2.25 13.79 23.88
N THR A 519 -1.41 14.73 24.32
CA THR A 519 -1.58 15.38 25.63
C THR A 519 -2.90 16.15 25.73
N GLN A 520 -3.34 16.78 24.64
CA GLN A 520 -4.57 17.58 24.62
C GLN A 520 -5.84 16.73 24.48
N THR A 521 -5.77 15.60 23.77
CA THR A 521 -6.97 14.85 23.34
C THR A 521 -6.99 13.39 23.78
N GLY A 522 -5.87 12.85 24.22
CA GLY A 522 -5.69 11.42 24.45
C GLY A 522 -5.67 10.57 23.18
N LYS A 523 -5.53 11.19 22.00
CA LYS A 523 -5.72 10.53 20.70
C LYS A 523 -4.46 10.53 19.85
N LEU A 524 -4.29 9.48 19.04
CA LEU A 524 -3.31 9.39 17.96
C LEU A 524 -4.07 9.28 16.65
N LEU A 525 -3.92 10.30 15.81
CA LEU A 525 -4.78 10.53 14.66
C LEU A 525 -4.23 9.90 13.38
N GLU A 526 -5.11 9.63 12.43
CA GLU A 526 -4.79 9.14 11.09
C GLU A 526 -3.85 10.09 10.33
N LYS A 527 -4.12 11.40 10.40
CA LYS A 527 -3.41 12.49 9.73
C LYS A 527 -3.42 13.75 10.60
N TYR A 528 -2.53 14.68 10.29
CA TYR A 528 -2.38 15.91 11.07
C TYR A 528 -2.24 17.14 10.17
N ASP A 529 -2.79 18.29 10.58
CA ASP A 529 -2.42 19.57 9.99
C ASP A 529 -1.00 19.94 10.42
N VAL A 530 -0.04 19.76 9.51
CA VAL A 530 1.38 20.06 9.79
C VAL A 530 1.74 21.52 9.56
N VAL A 531 0.86 22.29 8.92
CA VAL A 531 1.01 23.73 8.68
C VAL A 531 0.61 24.52 9.93
N ASN A 532 -0.55 24.19 10.50
CA ASN A 532 -1.01 24.77 11.75
C ASN A 532 -1.25 23.67 12.81
N PRO A 533 -0.25 23.35 13.63
CA PRO A 533 -0.33 22.30 14.63
C PRO A 533 -1.41 22.48 15.72
N ASN A 534 -2.06 23.63 15.77
CA ASN A 534 -3.15 23.93 16.72
C ASN A 534 -4.54 23.64 16.14
N ARG A 535 -4.62 23.21 14.87
CA ARG A 535 -5.88 22.86 14.20
C ARG A 535 -5.98 21.36 13.97
N PRO A 536 -7.17 20.76 14.05
CA PRO A 536 -7.38 19.39 13.59
C PRO A 536 -7.11 19.32 12.08
N ALA A 537 -6.61 18.17 11.63
CA ALA A 537 -6.56 17.85 10.21
C ALA A 537 -7.97 17.73 9.63
N GLY A 538 -8.12 17.95 8.33
CA GLY A 538 -9.41 17.89 7.66
C GLY A 538 -9.29 17.43 6.21
N GLY A 539 -10.41 17.57 5.48
CA GLY A 539 -10.54 17.14 4.09
C GLY A 539 -10.85 15.64 3.94
N GLY A 540 -11.26 15.26 2.73
CA GLY A 540 -11.61 13.88 2.39
C GLY A 540 -13.10 13.55 2.56
N GLU A 541 -13.42 12.29 2.35
CA GLU A 541 -14.80 11.76 2.28
C GLU A 541 -15.35 11.34 3.66
N TYR A 542 -14.53 11.32 4.72
CA TYR A 542 -14.91 10.82 6.04
C TYR A 542 -14.23 11.61 7.18
N PRO A 543 -14.78 11.56 8.40
CA PRO A 543 -14.19 12.20 9.57
C PRO A 543 -12.81 11.64 9.93
N LEU A 544 -12.00 12.44 10.62
CA LEU A 544 -10.70 12.05 11.12
C LEU A 544 -10.79 10.84 12.07
N GLN A 545 -9.95 9.83 11.82
CA GLN A 545 -9.93 8.59 12.59
C GLN A 545 -8.91 8.65 13.74
N ASP A 546 -9.17 7.91 14.81
CA ASP A 546 -8.38 7.86 16.06
C ASP A 546 -7.75 6.49 16.28
N GLY A 547 -6.65 6.46 17.04
CA GLY A 547 -5.94 5.23 17.41
C GLY A 547 -5.23 4.56 16.23
N PHE A 548 -4.80 5.32 15.23
CA PHE A 548 -4.52 4.82 13.90
C PHE A 548 -3.18 4.06 13.81
N GLY A 549 -3.24 2.81 13.34
CA GLY A 549 -2.14 1.84 13.36
C GLY A 549 -0.82 2.32 12.75
N TRP A 550 -0.83 2.98 11.58
CA TRP A 550 0.41 3.49 10.98
C TRP A 550 1.02 4.65 11.79
N THR A 551 0.19 5.52 12.39
CA THR A 551 0.70 6.58 13.26
C THR A 551 1.36 5.98 14.51
N ASN A 552 0.70 4.98 15.12
CA ASN A 552 1.21 4.28 16.29
C ASN A 552 2.56 3.62 15.99
N GLY A 553 2.66 2.93 14.84
CA GLY A 553 3.86 2.20 14.44
C GLY A 553 5.03 3.14 14.13
N VAL A 554 4.81 4.15 13.29
CA VAL A 554 5.83 5.14 12.94
C VAL A 554 6.27 5.93 14.18
N LEU A 555 5.33 6.33 15.03
CA LEU A 555 5.62 7.08 16.24
C LEU A 555 6.54 6.29 17.18
N LEU A 556 6.23 5.02 17.47
CA LEU A 556 7.06 4.19 18.34
C LEU A 556 8.45 3.95 17.74
N ARG A 557 8.54 3.74 16.43
CA ARG A 557 9.83 3.62 15.71
C ARG A 557 10.67 4.87 15.88
N LEU A 558 10.11 6.05 15.65
CA LEU A 558 10.83 7.32 15.77
C LEU A 558 11.17 7.67 17.23
N LEU A 559 10.30 7.39 18.20
CA LEU A 559 10.60 7.54 19.62
C LEU A 559 11.82 6.72 20.04
N ASN A 560 11.92 5.48 19.55
CA ASN A 560 13.06 4.61 19.84
C ASN A 560 14.34 5.07 19.13
N GLN A 561 14.23 5.63 17.95
CA GLN A 561 15.38 6.09 17.16
C GLN A 561 15.95 7.44 17.65
N TYR A 562 15.11 8.35 18.10
CA TYR A 562 15.47 9.73 18.37
C TYR A 562 15.45 10.12 19.87
N GLU A 563 14.96 9.28 20.77
CA GLU A 563 14.81 9.58 22.20
C GLU A 563 15.45 8.55 23.14
N ARG A 564 16.13 7.54 22.60
CA ARG A 564 16.96 6.63 23.40
C ARG A 564 18.39 7.16 23.67
N GLN A 565 18.69 8.37 23.18
CA GLN A 565 19.98 9.03 23.43
C GLN A 565 19.93 9.92 24.66
#